data_ffae8498625a3fbd0396bdd74f180ac7
#
_entry.id   ffae8498625a3fbd0396bdd74f180ac7
#
_cell.length_a   1.000
_cell.length_b   1.000
_cell.length_c   1.000
_cell.angle_alpha   90.00
_cell.angle_beta   90.00
_cell.angle_gamma   90.00
#
_symmetry.space_group_name_H-M   'P 1'
#
loop_
_entity.id
_entity.type
_entity.pdbx_description
1 polymer ?
#
loop_
_entity_poly.entity_id
_entity_poly.type
_entity_poly.pdbx_seq_one_letter_code
_entity_poly.pdbx_strand_id
1 'polypeptide(L)'
;MLKKITLIFYFFYFLFFNGLSLAAERNDNNLLTFGAGIWDLNDNQTAGLFNVEYRYGTRYGPFKPMIGGLINTDHGFYIYAGIRMDFYLTNKIVVTPSFAPGFYERGDGKDLGHVIEFRSGLDLAYRKKNGARIGAEFHHLSNASLDENNPGTETFLFTYSIPLN
;
A
#
# COMPACT_ATOMS: atom_id res chain seq x y z
N MET A 1 -3.35 -25.44 -9.64
CA MET A 1 -2.48 -24.33 -9.30
C MET A 1 -2.13 -23.45 -10.50
N LEU A 2 -1.69 -24.00 -11.64
CA LEU A 2 -1.30 -23.21 -12.84
C LEU A 2 -2.39 -22.27 -13.36
N LYS A 3 -3.67 -22.69 -13.42
CA LYS A 3 -4.79 -21.86 -13.93
C LYS A 3 -5.08 -20.61 -13.09
N LYS A 4 -4.81 -20.62 -11.78
CA LYS A 4 -4.99 -19.45 -10.90
C LYS A 4 -3.87 -18.42 -11.11
N ILE A 5 -2.64 -18.88 -11.33
CA ILE A 5 -1.49 -18.04 -11.62
C ILE A 5 -1.67 -17.33 -12.97
N THR A 6 -2.16 -18.04 -13.99
CA THR A 6 -2.43 -17.48 -15.31
C THR A 6 -3.52 -16.40 -15.26
N LEU A 7 -4.57 -16.57 -14.45
CA LEU A 7 -5.63 -15.56 -14.30
C LEU A 7 -5.14 -14.29 -13.62
N ILE A 8 -4.26 -14.42 -12.63
CA ILE A 8 -3.61 -13.28 -11.95
C ILE A 8 -2.70 -12.53 -12.94
N PHE A 9 -1.92 -13.26 -13.76
CA PHE A 9 -1.08 -12.65 -14.80
C PHE A 9 -1.90 -11.91 -15.86
N TYR A 10 -3.04 -12.47 -16.32
CA TYR A 10 -3.95 -11.79 -17.26
C TYR A 10 -4.62 -10.58 -16.64
N PHE A 11 -5.00 -10.63 -15.36
CA PHE A 11 -5.57 -9.49 -14.64
C PHE A 11 -4.55 -8.35 -14.50
N PHE A 12 -3.30 -8.65 -14.14
CA PHE A 12 -2.20 -7.67 -14.10
C PHE A 12 -1.85 -7.16 -15.49
N TYR A 13 -1.80 -8.01 -16.51
CA TYR A 13 -1.57 -7.62 -17.90
C TYR A 13 -2.66 -6.68 -18.40
N PHE A 14 -3.94 -6.99 -18.13
CA PHE A 14 -5.07 -6.16 -18.52
C PHE A 14 -5.07 -4.81 -17.80
N LEU A 15 -4.76 -4.77 -16.49
CA LEU A 15 -4.57 -3.54 -15.73
C LEU A 15 -3.37 -2.74 -16.24
N PHE A 16 -2.26 -3.39 -16.59
CA PHE A 16 -1.06 -2.72 -17.08
C PHE A 16 -1.28 -2.08 -18.45
N PHE A 17 -1.83 -2.81 -19.40
CA PHE A 17 -1.95 -2.33 -20.78
C PHE A 17 -3.12 -1.35 -21.01
N ASN A 18 -4.25 -1.55 -20.35
CA ASN A 18 -5.38 -0.59 -20.46
C ASN A 18 -5.28 0.53 -19.42
N GLY A 19 -4.63 0.29 -18.30
CA GLY A 19 -4.46 1.28 -17.23
C GLY A 19 -3.43 2.36 -17.53
N LEU A 20 -2.43 2.11 -18.40
CA LEU A 20 -1.48 3.12 -18.85
C LEU A 20 -2.18 4.32 -19.51
N SER A 21 -3.33 4.10 -20.17
CA SER A 21 -4.14 5.18 -20.76
C SER A 21 -4.94 5.97 -19.72
N LEU A 22 -5.35 5.34 -18.62
CA LEU A 22 -6.15 5.98 -17.55
C LEU A 22 -5.28 6.70 -16.51
N ALA A 23 -4.04 6.26 -16.31
CA ALA A 23 -3.08 6.90 -15.40
C ALA A 23 -2.41 8.16 -16.03
N ALA A 24 -2.69 8.44 -17.30
CA ALA A 24 -1.75 9.13 -18.18
C ALA A 24 -1.59 10.63 -17.97
N GLU A 25 -2.43 11.43 -17.32
CA GLU A 25 -2.27 12.88 -17.47
C GLU A 25 -2.68 13.79 -16.30
N ARG A 26 -2.57 13.37 -15.06
CA ARG A 26 -2.84 14.28 -13.95
C ARG A 26 -1.57 14.62 -13.16
N ASN A 27 -1.18 15.88 -13.17
CA ASN A 27 -0.33 16.44 -12.12
C ASN A 27 -1.16 16.46 -10.84
N ASP A 28 -0.91 15.49 -9.97
CA ASP A 28 -1.54 15.46 -8.65
C ASP A 28 -0.67 16.23 -7.67
N ASN A 29 -1.31 16.82 -6.66
CA ASN A 29 -0.60 17.36 -5.52
C ASN A 29 0.11 16.22 -4.76
N ASN A 30 1.19 16.55 -4.06
CA ASN A 30 1.70 15.68 -3.02
C ASN A 30 0.60 15.45 -1.98
N LEU A 31 0.59 14.27 -1.37
CA LEU A 31 -0.38 13.95 -0.33
C LEU A 31 0.35 13.54 0.95
N LEU A 32 -0.13 14.03 2.08
CA LEU A 32 0.19 13.48 3.38
C LEU A 32 -1.00 12.61 3.81
N THR A 33 -0.76 11.32 3.97
CA THR A 33 -1.78 10.32 4.26
C THR A 33 -1.62 9.82 5.69
N PHE A 34 -2.72 9.81 6.43
CA PHE A 34 -2.84 9.21 7.74
C PHE A 34 -3.75 8.01 7.65
N GLY A 35 -3.39 6.92 8.29
CA GLY A 35 -4.17 5.69 8.34
C GLY A 35 -4.32 5.17 9.77
N ALA A 36 -5.46 4.56 10.03
CA ALA A 36 -5.70 3.79 11.25
C ALA A 36 -6.47 2.52 10.92
N GLY A 37 -6.13 1.42 11.57
CA GLY A 37 -6.74 0.14 11.25
C GLY A 37 -6.21 -1.03 12.06
N ILE A 38 -6.05 -2.16 11.40
CA ILE A 38 -5.76 -3.46 12.00
C ILE A 38 -4.52 -4.06 11.36
N TRP A 39 -3.62 -4.52 12.20
CA TRP A 39 -2.48 -5.38 11.90
C TRP A 39 -2.86 -6.84 12.13
N ASP A 40 -2.36 -7.72 11.26
CA ASP A 40 -2.53 -9.17 11.32
C ASP A 40 -4.02 -9.60 11.31
N LEU A 41 -4.68 -9.25 10.22
CA LEU A 41 -6.13 -9.42 10.06
C LEU A 41 -6.58 -10.89 10.09
N ASN A 42 -5.74 -11.81 9.61
CA ASN A 42 -6.07 -13.22 9.37
C ASN A 42 -5.52 -14.17 10.43
N ASP A 43 -4.76 -13.68 11.40
CA ASP A 43 -4.08 -14.49 12.40
C ASP A 43 -4.43 -14.09 13.84
N ASN A 44 -3.82 -14.75 14.82
CA ASN A 44 -4.14 -14.60 16.23
C ASN A 44 -3.37 -13.47 16.95
N GLN A 45 -2.58 -12.67 16.21
CA GLN A 45 -1.77 -11.57 16.75
C GLN A 45 -2.29 -10.19 16.27
N THR A 46 -3.60 -10.06 16.29
CA THR A 46 -4.28 -8.84 15.85
C THR A 46 -3.96 -7.66 16.75
N ALA A 47 -3.46 -6.57 16.15
CA ALA A 47 -3.11 -5.32 16.85
C ALA A 47 -3.73 -4.10 16.17
N GLY A 48 -3.86 -3.01 16.90
CA GLY A 48 -4.20 -1.70 16.33
C GLY A 48 -3.03 -1.18 15.49
N LEU A 49 -3.32 -0.52 14.37
CA LEU A 49 -2.32 -0.05 13.41
C LEU A 49 -2.51 1.43 13.10
N PHE A 50 -1.41 2.17 13.08
CA PHE A 50 -1.35 3.57 12.64
C PHE A 50 -0.29 3.72 11.55
N ASN A 51 -0.61 4.52 10.52
CA ASN A 51 0.26 4.77 9.38
C ASN A 51 0.36 6.26 9.08
N VAL A 52 1.55 6.71 8.70
CA VAL A 52 1.78 8.03 8.08
C VAL A 52 2.59 7.81 6.81
N GLU A 53 2.11 8.35 5.69
CA GLU A 53 2.74 8.18 4.39
C GLU A 53 2.75 9.50 3.62
N TYR A 54 3.90 9.85 3.08
CA TYR A 54 4.05 10.94 2.11
C TYR A 54 4.00 10.35 0.69
N ARG A 55 3.07 10.83 -0.11
CA ARG A 55 2.82 10.42 -1.49
C ARG A 55 3.22 11.54 -2.43
N TYR A 56 4.27 11.33 -3.20
CA TYR A 56 4.69 12.31 -4.20
C TYR A 56 3.68 12.39 -5.34
N GLY A 57 3.33 13.62 -5.74
CA GLY A 57 2.49 13.88 -6.93
C GLY A 57 3.25 13.71 -8.23
N THR A 58 4.57 13.96 -8.21
CA THR A 58 5.46 13.77 -9.36
C THR A 58 5.52 12.29 -9.75
N ARG A 59 5.49 12.03 -11.04
CA ARG A 59 5.51 10.68 -11.60
C ARG A 59 6.74 10.44 -12.46
N TYR A 60 7.16 9.19 -12.51
CA TYR A 60 8.19 8.67 -13.43
C TYR A 60 7.52 7.57 -14.27
N GLY A 61 7.07 7.92 -15.48
CA GLY A 61 6.15 7.09 -16.24
C GLY A 61 4.82 6.93 -15.48
N PRO A 62 4.29 5.72 -15.25
CA PRO A 62 3.07 5.49 -14.47
C PRO A 62 3.30 5.52 -12.95
N PHE A 63 4.55 5.46 -12.51
CA PHE A 63 4.92 5.28 -11.10
C PHE A 63 5.05 6.61 -10.37
N LYS A 64 4.56 6.65 -9.15
CA LYS A 64 4.71 7.77 -8.21
C LYS A 64 5.42 7.28 -6.95
N PRO A 65 6.49 7.93 -6.52
CA PRO A 65 7.18 7.55 -5.28
C PRO A 65 6.29 7.74 -4.05
N MET A 66 6.60 6.97 -3.01
CA MET A 66 6.04 7.15 -1.67
C MET A 66 7.09 6.77 -0.62
N ILE A 67 6.97 7.36 0.55
CA ILE A 67 7.72 6.99 1.74
C ILE A 67 6.80 7.07 2.94
N GLY A 68 6.93 6.14 3.87
CA GLY A 68 6.04 6.11 5.03
C GLY A 68 6.57 5.26 6.16
N GLY A 69 5.76 5.24 7.23
CA GLY A 69 5.99 4.40 8.37
C GLY A 69 4.68 4.04 9.03
N LEU A 70 4.63 2.86 9.60
CA LEU A 70 3.53 2.40 10.42
C LEU A 70 4.05 1.91 11.78
N ILE A 71 3.18 2.00 12.77
CA ILE A 71 3.38 1.45 14.11
C ILE A 71 2.13 0.69 14.51
N ASN A 72 2.31 -0.39 15.28
CA ASN A 72 1.19 -1.13 15.86
C ASN A 72 1.18 -1.03 17.40
N THR A 73 0.09 -1.47 18.01
CA THR A 73 -0.07 -1.41 19.48
C THR A 73 0.82 -2.41 20.23
N ASP A 74 1.46 -3.35 19.53
CA ASP A 74 2.43 -4.30 20.07
C ASP A 74 3.88 -3.78 19.94
N HIS A 75 4.05 -2.43 19.84
CA HIS A 75 5.34 -1.74 19.72
C HIS A 75 6.15 -2.09 18.46
N GLY A 76 5.55 -2.81 17.52
CA GLY A 76 6.18 -3.07 16.22
C GLY A 76 6.11 -1.85 15.32
N PHE A 77 7.10 -1.70 14.44
CA PHE A 77 7.11 -0.64 13.43
C PHE A 77 7.65 -1.15 12.08
N TYR A 78 7.25 -0.46 11.03
CA TYR A 78 7.75 -0.69 9.67
C TYR A 78 7.97 0.65 8.97
N ILE A 79 9.19 0.88 8.48
CA ILE A 79 9.57 2.08 7.72
C ILE A 79 9.86 1.65 6.30
N TYR A 80 9.24 2.32 5.32
CA TYR A 80 9.31 1.88 3.93
C TYR A 80 9.43 3.04 2.94
N ALA A 81 9.97 2.74 1.77
CA ALA A 81 9.91 3.58 0.59
C ALA A 81 9.54 2.73 -0.62
N GLY A 82 8.74 3.27 -1.53
CA GLY A 82 8.22 2.48 -2.63
C GLY A 82 7.58 3.29 -3.74
N ILE A 83 6.79 2.60 -4.52
CA ILE A 83 6.09 3.13 -5.67
C ILE A 83 4.60 2.77 -5.63
N ARG A 84 3.80 3.63 -6.21
CA ARG A 84 2.37 3.44 -6.42
C ARG A 84 1.96 3.90 -7.81
N MET A 85 0.79 3.45 -8.26
CA MET A 85 0.15 3.91 -9.50
C MET A 85 -1.28 4.32 -9.21
N ASP A 86 -1.67 5.54 -9.57
CA ASP A 86 -3.06 6.01 -9.38
C ASP A 86 -3.88 5.75 -10.65
N PHE A 87 -4.89 4.90 -10.56
CA PHE A 87 -5.89 4.66 -11.59
C PHE A 87 -7.18 5.38 -11.25
N TYR A 88 -7.52 6.40 -12.02
CA TYR A 88 -8.75 7.14 -11.87
C TYR A 88 -9.90 6.44 -12.61
N LEU A 89 -10.66 5.59 -11.91
CA LEU A 89 -11.84 4.93 -12.49
C LEU A 89 -12.92 5.96 -12.85
N THR A 90 -12.99 7.02 -12.05
CA THR A 90 -13.83 8.20 -12.30
C THR A 90 -13.09 9.45 -11.84
N ASN A 91 -13.67 10.64 -12.00
CA ASN A 91 -13.13 11.87 -11.43
C ASN A 91 -13.05 11.86 -9.88
N LYS A 92 -13.73 10.91 -9.23
CA LYS A 92 -13.85 10.82 -7.76
C LYS A 92 -13.31 9.53 -7.18
N ILE A 93 -13.21 8.46 -7.94
CA ILE A 93 -12.77 7.14 -7.47
C ILE A 93 -11.39 6.85 -8.01
N VAL A 94 -10.47 6.58 -7.09
CA VAL A 94 -9.07 6.26 -7.39
C VAL A 94 -8.76 4.89 -6.79
N VAL A 95 -8.16 4.03 -7.61
CA VAL A 95 -7.60 2.74 -7.18
C VAL A 95 -6.08 2.84 -7.30
N THR A 96 -5.37 2.52 -6.23
CA THR A 96 -3.93 2.70 -6.16
C THR A 96 -3.23 1.42 -5.71
N PRO A 97 -2.77 0.55 -6.64
CA PRO A 97 -1.82 -0.48 -6.29
C PRO A 97 -0.48 0.13 -5.88
N SER A 98 0.18 -0.51 -4.91
CA SER A 98 1.46 -0.07 -4.38
C SER A 98 2.37 -1.25 -4.03
N PHE A 99 3.68 -0.96 -4.04
CA PHE A 99 4.72 -1.87 -3.61
C PHE A 99 5.84 -1.09 -2.92
N ALA A 100 6.27 -1.57 -1.75
CA ALA A 100 7.31 -0.93 -0.96
C ALA A 100 8.15 -1.95 -0.19
N PRO A 101 9.46 -2.05 -0.42
CA PRO A 101 10.39 -2.64 0.53
C PRO A 101 10.55 -1.74 1.75
N GLY A 102 10.87 -2.35 2.89
CA GLY A 102 11.10 -1.60 4.12
C GLY A 102 11.75 -2.43 5.21
N PHE A 103 11.98 -1.77 6.34
CA PHE A 103 12.55 -2.35 7.54
C PHE A 103 11.45 -2.55 8.58
N TYR A 104 11.32 -3.77 9.05
CA TYR A 104 10.34 -4.19 10.04
C TYR A 104 11.04 -4.53 11.36
N GLU A 105 10.46 -4.06 12.46
CA GLU A 105 10.78 -4.46 13.82
C GLU A 105 9.50 -4.91 14.51
N ARG A 106 9.49 -6.12 15.06
CA ARG A 106 8.26 -6.76 15.56
C ARG A 106 7.74 -6.20 16.88
N GLY A 107 8.62 -5.60 17.71
CA GLY A 107 8.29 -5.29 19.10
C GLY A 107 7.87 -6.54 19.88
N ASP A 108 6.68 -6.47 20.50
CA ASP A 108 6.06 -7.60 21.23
C ASP A 108 5.13 -8.43 20.32
N GLY A 109 5.02 -8.06 19.04
CA GLY A 109 4.09 -8.67 18.09
C GLY A 109 4.68 -9.77 17.23
N LYS A 110 4.08 -9.97 16.06
CA LYS A 110 4.35 -11.07 15.13
C LYS A 110 5.76 -11.01 14.56
N ASP A 111 6.46 -12.15 14.62
CA ASP A 111 7.73 -12.36 13.95
C ASP A 111 7.47 -12.70 12.47
N LEU A 112 7.93 -11.85 11.55
CA LEU A 112 7.82 -12.06 10.11
C LEU A 112 9.04 -12.77 9.51
N GLY A 113 10.03 -13.12 10.35
CA GLY A 113 11.20 -13.90 9.99
C GLY A 113 12.40 -13.05 9.56
N HIS A 114 12.21 -11.92 8.95
CA HIS A 114 13.31 -11.10 8.44
C HIS A 114 13.08 -9.61 8.71
N VAL A 115 14.18 -8.86 8.87
CA VAL A 115 14.11 -7.40 9.08
C VAL A 115 13.68 -6.64 7.81
N ILE A 116 13.96 -7.20 6.63
CA ILE A 116 13.51 -6.63 5.36
C ILE A 116 12.22 -7.32 4.96
N GLU A 117 11.16 -6.51 4.83
CA GLU A 117 9.84 -6.95 4.41
C GLU A 117 9.40 -6.17 3.16
N PHE A 118 8.55 -6.81 2.37
CA PHE A 118 7.96 -6.21 1.17
C PHE A 118 6.45 -6.06 1.39
N ARG A 119 5.99 -4.81 1.32
CA ARG A 119 4.57 -4.46 1.43
C ARG A 119 3.98 -4.30 0.04
N SER A 120 3.01 -5.11 -0.31
CA SER A 120 2.22 -4.99 -1.54
C SER A 120 0.76 -4.78 -1.19
N GLY A 121 0.05 -3.93 -1.93
CA GLY A 121 -1.35 -3.68 -1.59
C GLY A 121 -2.13 -2.84 -2.57
N LEU A 122 -3.36 -2.59 -2.17
CA LEU A 122 -4.36 -1.87 -2.95
C LEU A 122 -5.08 -0.87 -2.05
N ASP A 123 -5.17 0.37 -2.52
CA ASP A 123 -5.97 1.44 -1.93
C ASP A 123 -7.16 1.75 -2.85
N LEU A 124 -8.34 1.90 -2.26
CA LEU A 124 -9.55 2.41 -2.90
C LEU A 124 -9.96 3.69 -2.19
N ALA A 125 -9.91 4.82 -2.90
CA ALA A 125 -10.16 6.12 -2.32
C ALA A 125 -11.21 6.95 -3.07
N TYR A 126 -12.01 7.69 -2.31
CA TYR A 126 -12.84 8.77 -2.82
C TYR A 126 -12.06 10.10 -2.77
N ARG A 127 -11.88 10.71 -3.93
CA ARG A 127 -11.21 12.00 -4.09
C ARG A 127 -12.22 13.14 -4.03
N LYS A 128 -12.02 14.06 -3.09
CA LYS A 128 -12.78 15.29 -2.93
C LYS A 128 -12.40 16.34 -4.00
N LYS A 129 -13.22 17.40 -4.15
CA LYS A 129 -12.95 18.50 -5.09
C LYS A 129 -11.65 19.24 -4.79
N ASN A 130 -11.27 19.36 -3.52
CA ASN A 130 -10.02 19.99 -3.07
C ASN A 130 -8.79 19.08 -3.19
N GLY A 131 -8.93 17.87 -3.75
CA GLY A 131 -7.83 16.91 -3.91
C GLY A 131 -7.62 15.97 -2.71
N ALA A 132 -8.22 16.22 -1.55
CA ALA A 132 -8.17 15.31 -0.41
C ALA A 132 -8.80 13.95 -0.75
N ARG A 133 -8.32 12.87 -0.11
CA ARG A 133 -8.83 11.51 -0.33
C ARG A 133 -9.27 10.89 0.98
N ILE A 134 -10.36 10.13 0.93
CA ILE A 134 -10.81 9.25 2.01
C ILE A 134 -10.85 7.85 1.43
N GLY A 135 -10.19 6.90 2.03
CA GLY A 135 -10.04 5.56 1.46
C GLY A 135 -9.93 4.44 2.47
N ALA A 136 -9.78 3.26 1.90
CA ALA A 136 -9.45 2.04 2.62
C ALA A 136 -8.32 1.33 1.87
N GLU A 137 -7.35 0.82 2.62
CA GLU A 137 -6.18 0.14 2.12
C GLU A 137 -6.10 -1.28 2.68
N PHE A 138 -5.76 -2.21 1.80
CA PHE A 138 -5.41 -3.57 2.17
C PHE A 138 -4.00 -3.88 1.69
N HIS A 139 -3.14 -4.38 2.57
CA HIS A 139 -1.78 -4.73 2.25
C HIS A 139 -1.41 -6.10 2.81
N HIS A 140 -0.50 -6.75 2.09
CA HIS A 140 0.22 -7.93 2.52
C HIS A 140 1.70 -7.57 2.70
N LEU A 141 2.27 -7.98 3.82
CA LEU A 141 3.71 -7.89 4.11
C LEU A 141 4.29 -9.29 4.19
N SER A 142 5.46 -9.49 3.58
CA SER A 142 6.22 -10.74 3.65
C SER A 142 7.68 -10.50 3.28
N ASN A 143 8.58 -11.36 3.72
CA ASN A 143 10.01 -11.25 3.39
C ASN A 143 10.37 -11.84 2.01
N ALA A 144 9.39 -12.25 1.21
CA ALA A 144 9.60 -12.85 -0.11
C ALA A 144 10.57 -14.05 -0.11
N SER A 145 10.58 -14.82 0.98
CA SER A 145 11.49 -15.95 1.20
C SER A 145 12.97 -15.56 1.32
N LEU A 146 13.28 -14.38 1.84
CA LEU A 146 14.65 -14.03 2.26
C LEU A 146 15.07 -14.81 3.50
N ASP A 147 14.10 -15.33 4.26
CA ASP A 147 14.29 -16.28 5.37
C ASP A 147 13.38 -17.48 5.16
N GLU A 148 13.72 -18.63 5.79
CA GLU A 148 12.88 -19.84 5.78
C GLU A 148 11.57 -19.62 6.53
N ASN A 149 11.59 -18.79 7.59
CA ASN A 149 10.40 -18.32 8.29
C ASN A 149 9.80 -17.12 7.55
N ASN A 150 8.68 -17.32 6.87
CA ASN A 150 7.97 -16.27 6.13
C ASN A 150 6.45 -16.41 6.31
N PRO A 151 5.92 -16.16 7.52
CA PRO A 151 4.48 -16.30 7.77
C PRO A 151 3.66 -15.23 7.07
N GLY A 152 4.26 -14.06 6.83
CA GLY A 152 3.56 -12.89 6.30
C GLY A 152 2.52 -12.30 7.26
N THR A 153 1.91 -11.20 6.88
CA THR A 153 0.80 -10.57 7.61
C THR A 153 -0.03 -9.71 6.68
N GLU A 154 -1.33 -9.58 6.98
CA GLU A 154 -2.25 -8.69 6.28
C GLU A 154 -2.63 -7.51 7.17
N THR A 155 -2.76 -6.34 6.53
CA THR A 155 -3.21 -5.13 7.19
C THR A 155 -4.39 -4.50 6.48
N PHE A 156 -5.30 -3.92 7.25
CA PHE A 156 -6.40 -3.12 6.73
C PHE A 156 -6.43 -1.77 7.43
N LEU A 157 -6.52 -0.69 6.65
CA LEU A 157 -6.50 0.69 7.12
C LEU A 157 -7.64 1.49 6.50
N PHE A 158 -8.26 2.33 7.30
CA PHE A 158 -8.98 3.50 6.80
C PHE A 158 -8.03 4.68 6.74
N THR A 159 -8.08 5.44 5.64
CA THR A 159 -7.11 6.49 5.36
C THR A 159 -7.76 7.83 5.06
N TYR A 160 -7.03 8.88 5.42
CA TYR A 160 -7.32 10.25 5.02
C TYR A 160 -6.06 10.92 4.49
N SER A 161 -6.11 11.39 3.25
CA SER A 161 -4.99 12.06 2.59
C SER A 161 -5.27 13.54 2.42
N ILE A 162 -4.33 14.37 2.83
CA ILE A 162 -4.37 15.84 2.73
C ILE A 162 -3.48 16.25 1.56
N PRO A 163 -3.98 17.01 0.57
CA PRO A 163 -3.16 17.56 -0.49
C PRO A 163 -2.23 18.63 0.08
N LEU A 164 -0.96 18.54 -0.30
CA LEU A 164 0.06 19.54 0.00
C LEU A 164 0.34 20.33 -1.28
N ASN A 165 0.35 21.64 -1.15
CA ASN A 165 0.62 22.58 -2.25
C ASN A 165 2.12 22.69 -2.55
#